data_e82e511949b3b2a1daa84a02450cfb25
#
_entry.id   e82e511949b3b2a1daa84a02450cfb25
#
_cell.length_a   1.000
_cell.length_b   1.000
_cell.length_c   1.000
_cell.angle_alpha   90.00
_cell.angle_beta   90.00
_cell.angle_gamma   90.00
#
_symmetry.space_group_name_H-M   'P 1'
#
loop_
_entity.id
_entity.type
_entity.pdbx_description
1 polymer ?
#
loop_
_entity_poly.entity_id
_entity_poly.type
_entity_poly.pdbx_seq_one_letter_code
_entity_poly.pdbx_strand_id
1 'polypeptide(L)'
;MPSQEPLLLRHHRPFVAFWLARIFTASGFQMLTVAIGWNLYQLTGNVLDLGLVGLVEFAPRVLFMLHTGHVADRYDRRKVAAICQSLQALIALALAIGSATDHVTREMIFILAFLLGAARSFEMPTTQALLPSIVPSALFPRAVAAAQSAQQSATIVAPALGGLLYAFGSVWVYGPTVLLYVIACTLMLNLPARQTPLNKGKATLDSLLAGIRFIRSRPDILGAISLDLFAVLLGGATALLPVFAKDILLTGPWGLGLLRSAPAVGALGMSLFLARFAVERNVGRVMFTAVGVFGVATIAFGLSTSFWFSLAVLVVLGAADMISMVIRASFVQLETPDEMRGRVSAVNGLFIGASNQLGEFESGLTAHWFGTVPAVVMGGIGTLVVTGTWIKLFPTLANRDRMHVPVEEAKV
;
A
#
# COMPACT_ATOMS: atom_id res chain seq x y z
N MET A 1 -6.41 -41.39 22.77
CA MET A 1 -5.75 -40.23 22.21
C MET A 1 -6.38 -39.00 22.86
N PRO A 2 -5.66 -38.12 23.52
CA PRO A 2 -6.26 -36.93 24.10
C PRO A 2 -6.76 -36.04 22.94
N SER A 3 -8.01 -35.66 23.01
CA SER A 3 -8.67 -34.68 22.10
C SER A 3 -7.86 -33.37 22.14
N GLN A 4 -7.07 -33.12 21.07
CA GLN A 4 -6.44 -31.81 20.91
C GLN A 4 -7.56 -30.80 20.71
N GLU A 5 -7.84 -30.00 21.74
CA GLU A 5 -8.70 -28.80 21.59
C GLU A 5 -8.21 -28.00 20.37
N PRO A 6 -9.13 -27.50 19.53
CA PRO A 6 -8.73 -26.70 18.40
C PRO A 6 -7.95 -25.48 18.90
N LEU A 7 -6.66 -25.44 18.59
CA LEU A 7 -5.78 -24.30 18.89
C LEU A 7 -6.37 -23.05 18.23
N LEU A 8 -7.03 -22.21 19.03
CA LEU A 8 -7.63 -20.96 18.57
C LEU A 8 -6.58 -19.84 18.65
N LEU A 9 -6.35 -19.13 17.56
CA LEU A 9 -5.39 -18.01 17.50
C LEU A 9 -5.61 -16.95 18.60
N ARG A 10 -6.85 -16.73 19.02
CA ARG A 10 -7.20 -15.77 20.08
C ARG A 10 -6.62 -16.13 21.44
N HIS A 11 -6.30 -17.39 21.69
CA HIS A 11 -5.69 -17.85 22.94
C HIS A 11 -4.14 -17.86 22.87
N HIS A 12 -3.57 -17.65 21.69
CA HIS A 12 -2.14 -17.59 21.50
C HIS A 12 -1.60 -16.18 21.79
N ARG A 13 -1.30 -15.89 23.06
CA ARG A 13 -0.87 -14.56 23.55
C ARG A 13 0.20 -13.88 22.69
N PRO A 14 1.29 -14.56 22.24
CA PRO A 14 2.28 -13.92 21.38
C PRO A 14 1.72 -13.44 20.04
N PHE A 15 0.81 -14.21 19.42
CA PHE A 15 0.15 -13.81 18.20
C PHE A 15 -0.77 -12.59 18.40
N VAL A 16 -1.54 -12.59 19.48
CA VAL A 16 -2.45 -11.47 19.80
C VAL A 16 -1.65 -10.18 20.03
N ALA A 17 -0.54 -10.23 20.77
CA ALA A 17 0.32 -9.08 20.96
C ALA A 17 0.93 -8.57 19.65
N PHE A 18 1.43 -9.47 18.80
CA PHE A 18 1.91 -9.15 17.46
C PHE A 18 0.83 -8.53 16.58
N TRP A 19 -0.38 -9.11 16.59
CA TRP A 19 -1.51 -8.66 15.79
C TRP A 19 -1.98 -7.25 16.20
N LEU A 20 -2.09 -7.00 17.52
CA LEU A 20 -2.40 -5.67 18.05
C LEU A 20 -1.30 -4.65 17.70
N ALA A 21 -0.03 -5.01 17.85
CA ALA A 21 1.08 -4.14 17.47
C ALA A 21 1.00 -3.75 16.00
N ARG A 22 0.66 -4.69 15.11
CA ARG A 22 0.45 -4.41 13.68
C ARG A 22 -0.72 -3.47 13.42
N ILE A 23 -1.86 -3.66 14.10
CA ILE A 23 -3.00 -2.73 13.98
C ILE A 23 -2.58 -1.33 14.39
N PHE A 24 -1.96 -1.18 15.55
CA PHE A 24 -1.57 0.12 16.06
C PHE A 24 -0.54 0.82 15.18
N THR A 25 0.48 0.10 14.72
CA THR A 25 1.47 0.65 13.79
C THR A 25 0.84 1.06 12.45
N ALA A 26 0.00 0.20 11.87
CA ALA A 26 -0.67 0.50 10.61
C ALA A 26 -1.64 1.69 10.75
N SER A 27 -2.39 1.74 11.84
CA SER A 27 -3.32 2.86 12.13
C SER A 27 -2.55 4.17 12.35
N GLY A 28 -1.48 4.13 13.15
CA GLY A 28 -0.62 5.30 13.37
C GLY A 28 -0.04 5.84 12.07
N PHE A 29 0.43 4.97 11.19
CA PHE A 29 0.96 5.37 9.89
C PHE A 29 -0.11 6.04 9.00
N GLN A 30 -1.28 5.44 8.89
CA GLN A 30 -2.35 5.98 8.06
C GLN A 30 -2.86 7.33 8.57
N MET A 31 -3.01 7.48 9.90
CA MET A 31 -3.37 8.76 10.52
C MET A 31 -2.29 9.81 10.27
N LEU A 32 -1.02 9.44 10.45
CA LEU A 32 0.12 10.32 10.25
C LEU A 32 0.23 10.81 8.80
N THR A 33 0.02 9.93 7.84
CA THR A 33 0.08 10.27 6.41
C THR A 33 -1.03 11.27 6.01
N VAL A 34 -2.26 11.09 6.53
CA VAL A 34 -3.36 12.06 6.34
C VAL A 34 -2.99 13.41 6.94
N ALA A 35 -2.47 13.42 8.18
CA ALA A 35 -2.13 14.63 8.89
C ALA A 35 -0.95 15.38 8.25
N ILE A 36 0.09 14.67 7.81
CA ILE A 36 1.24 15.25 7.10
C ILE A 36 0.78 15.89 5.79
N GLY A 37 0.01 15.17 4.98
CA GLY A 37 -0.47 15.69 3.70
C GLY A 37 -1.34 16.94 3.86
N TRP A 38 -2.25 16.94 4.84
CA TRP A 38 -3.07 18.11 5.15
C TRP A 38 -2.25 19.29 5.66
N ASN A 39 -1.39 19.05 6.65
CA ASN A 39 -0.57 20.08 7.29
C ASN A 39 0.39 20.72 6.27
N LEU A 40 1.06 19.91 5.45
CA LEU A 40 1.96 20.40 4.41
C LEU A 40 1.23 21.31 3.41
N TYR A 41 0.05 20.88 2.94
CA TYR A 41 -0.74 21.69 2.01
C TYR A 41 -1.33 22.92 2.68
N GLN A 42 -1.72 22.83 3.94
CA GLN A 42 -2.21 24.00 4.69
C GLN A 42 -1.10 25.04 4.89
N LEU A 43 0.14 24.59 5.12
CA LEU A 43 1.30 25.45 5.37
C LEU A 43 1.84 26.10 4.10
N THR A 44 1.93 25.34 2.99
CA THR A 44 2.62 25.80 1.78
C THR A 44 1.69 26.27 0.67
N GLY A 45 0.46 25.75 0.63
CA GLY A 45 -0.44 25.93 -0.50
C GLY A 45 0.10 25.36 -1.82
N ASN A 46 1.21 24.63 -1.78
CA ASN A 46 1.93 24.16 -2.96
C ASN A 46 1.62 22.69 -3.25
N VAL A 47 0.99 22.44 -4.37
CA VAL A 47 0.61 21.07 -4.80
C VAL A 47 1.84 20.20 -5.10
N LEU A 48 2.93 20.77 -5.59
CA LEU A 48 4.17 20.04 -5.86
C LEU A 48 4.74 19.44 -4.57
N ASP A 49 4.60 20.10 -3.43
CA ASP A 49 5.10 19.60 -2.15
C ASP A 49 4.40 18.30 -1.73
N LEU A 50 3.12 18.11 -2.10
CA LEU A 50 2.40 16.86 -1.86
C LEU A 50 2.98 15.68 -2.65
N GLY A 51 3.38 15.92 -3.89
CA GLY A 51 4.08 14.92 -4.69
C GLY A 51 5.50 14.64 -4.16
N LEU A 52 6.22 15.71 -3.79
CA LEU A 52 7.58 15.60 -3.28
C LEU A 52 7.65 14.86 -1.94
N VAL A 53 6.70 15.06 -1.02
CA VAL A 53 6.71 14.37 0.27
C VAL A 53 6.57 12.87 0.11
N GLY A 54 5.73 12.39 -0.82
CA GLY A 54 5.64 10.98 -1.16
C GLY A 54 6.96 10.42 -1.71
N LEU A 55 7.61 11.16 -2.62
CA LEU A 55 8.91 10.76 -3.16
C LEU A 55 10.00 10.71 -2.08
N VAL A 56 10.03 11.70 -1.18
CA VAL A 56 10.99 11.75 -0.07
C VAL A 56 10.75 10.60 0.92
N GLU A 57 9.50 10.24 1.21
CA GLU A 57 9.16 9.08 2.04
C GLU A 57 9.59 7.76 1.37
N PHE A 58 9.53 7.69 0.04
CA PHE A 58 9.91 6.50 -0.72
C PHE A 58 11.43 6.34 -0.88
N ALA A 59 12.18 7.43 -0.96
CA ALA A 59 13.62 7.41 -1.22
C ALA A 59 14.41 6.45 -0.30
N PRO A 60 14.18 6.41 1.04
CA PRO A 60 14.85 5.45 1.92
C PRO A 60 14.58 3.99 1.57
N ARG A 61 13.38 3.66 1.05
CA ARG A 61 13.04 2.29 0.65
C ARG A 61 13.93 1.80 -0.49
N VAL A 62 14.23 2.68 -1.43
CA VAL A 62 15.16 2.37 -2.53
C VAL A 62 16.60 2.32 -2.02
N LEU A 63 17.03 3.33 -1.25
CA LEU A 63 18.39 3.43 -0.71
C LEU A 63 18.78 2.25 0.18
N PHE A 64 17.86 1.80 1.03
CA PHE A 64 18.12 0.74 2.01
C PHE A 64 17.64 -0.64 1.56
N MET A 65 17.11 -0.80 0.36
CA MET A 65 16.52 -2.05 -0.14
C MET A 65 17.39 -3.29 0.09
N LEU A 66 18.70 -3.20 -0.19
CA LEU A 66 19.62 -4.32 0.02
C LEU A 66 19.99 -4.54 1.48
N HIS A 67 19.92 -3.50 2.30
CA HIS A 67 20.31 -3.54 3.71
C HIS A 67 19.16 -4.07 4.60
N THR A 68 17.91 -3.80 4.22
CA THR A 68 16.74 -4.16 5.04
C THR A 68 16.60 -5.67 5.24
N GLY A 69 16.84 -6.46 4.19
CA GLY A 69 16.85 -7.92 4.28
C GLY A 69 17.96 -8.42 5.19
N HIS A 70 19.18 -7.87 5.04
CA HIS A 70 20.33 -8.25 5.87
C HIS A 70 20.08 -7.95 7.36
N VAL A 71 19.50 -6.81 7.67
CA VAL A 71 19.16 -6.42 9.06
C VAL A 71 18.11 -7.36 9.63
N ALA A 72 17.05 -7.69 8.88
CA ALA A 72 15.99 -8.60 9.31
C ALA A 72 16.48 -10.05 9.55
N ASP A 73 17.56 -10.46 8.88
CA ASP A 73 18.13 -11.81 9.02
C ASP A 73 19.18 -11.89 10.13
N ARG A 74 19.93 -10.80 10.39
CA ARG A 74 21.07 -10.80 11.31
C ARG A 74 20.72 -10.37 12.74
N TYR A 75 19.74 -9.47 12.91
CA TYR A 75 19.41 -8.89 14.21
C TYR A 75 18.11 -9.45 14.76
N ASP A 76 17.90 -9.28 16.09
CA ASP A 76 16.64 -9.65 16.74
C ASP A 76 15.49 -8.82 16.13
N ARG A 77 14.63 -9.50 15.39
CA ARG A 77 13.51 -8.91 14.65
C ARG A 77 12.56 -8.08 15.52
N ARG A 78 12.39 -8.48 16.80
CA ARG A 78 11.55 -7.75 17.75
C ARG A 78 12.18 -6.40 18.09
N LYS A 79 13.50 -6.41 18.35
CA LYS A 79 14.25 -5.19 18.66
C LYS A 79 14.28 -4.24 17.46
N VAL A 80 14.51 -4.76 16.26
CA VAL A 80 14.49 -3.95 15.03
C VAL A 80 13.10 -3.32 14.83
N ALA A 81 12.01 -4.09 14.95
CA ALA A 81 10.66 -3.56 14.83
C ALA A 81 10.37 -2.51 15.92
N ALA A 82 10.76 -2.78 17.17
CA ALA A 82 10.57 -1.83 18.27
C ALA A 82 11.36 -0.52 18.07
N ILE A 83 12.61 -0.58 17.58
CA ILE A 83 13.40 0.62 17.24
C ILE A 83 12.70 1.42 16.13
N CYS A 84 12.18 0.77 15.09
CA CYS A 84 11.43 1.44 14.04
C CYS A 84 10.17 2.12 14.59
N GLN A 85 9.41 1.44 15.44
CA GLN A 85 8.21 1.99 16.08
C GLN A 85 8.52 3.13 17.05
N SER A 86 9.64 3.05 17.79
CA SER A 86 10.13 4.15 18.63
C SER A 86 10.48 5.38 17.79
N LEU A 87 11.16 5.19 16.65
CA LEU A 87 11.47 6.29 15.73
C LEU A 87 10.18 6.91 15.16
N GLN A 88 9.19 6.10 14.79
CA GLN A 88 7.88 6.59 14.34
C GLN A 88 7.13 7.35 15.44
N ALA A 89 7.22 6.90 16.70
CA ALA A 89 6.68 7.62 17.86
C ALA A 89 7.36 8.99 18.05
N LEU A 90 8.70 9.05 17.93
CA LEU A 90 9.45 10.29 18.02
C LEU A 90 9.11 11.26 16.88
N ILE A 91 8.91 10.77 15.67
CA ILE A 91 8.46 11.57 14.52
C ILE A 91 7.08 12.18 14.81
N ALA A 92 6.13 11.37 15.26
CA ALA A 92 4.79 11.84 15.61
C ALA A 92 4.84 12.85 16.79
N LEU A 93 5.70 12.61 17.78
CA LEU A 93 5.91 13.53 18.91
C LEU A 93 6.52 14.86 18.45
N ALA A 94 7.51 14.84 17.57
CA ALA A 94 8.10 16.04 17.00
C ALA A 94 7.06 16.89 16.26
N LEU A 95 6.18 16.24 15.47
CA LEU A 95 5.06 16.92 14.81
C LEU A 95 4.03 17.44 15.81
N ALA A 96 3.75 16.70 16.89
CA ALA A 96 2.83 17.14 17.94
C ALA A 96 3.35 18.40 18.65
N ILE A 97 4.62 18.39 19.07
CA ILE A 97 5.27 19.53 19.72
C ILE A 97 5.38 20.71 18.76
N GLY A 98 5.87 20.49 17.55
CA GLY A 98 5.97 21.53 16.54
C GLY A 98 4.61 22.19 16.23
N SER A 99 3.55 21.40 16.16
CA SER A 99 2.18 21.92 15.95
C SER A 99 1.63 22.65 17.17
N ALA A 100 1.95 22.22 18.39
CA ALA A 100 1.52 22.89 19.62
C ALA A 100 2.23 24.22 19.84
N THR A 101 3.43 24.38 19.27
CA THR A 101 4.27 25.59 19.40
C THR A 101 4.29 26.44 18.14
N ASP A 102 3.50 26.11 17.12
CA ASP A 102 3.47 26.77 15.80
C ASP A 102 4.84 26.84 15.10
N HIS A 103 5.70 25.85 15.35
CA HIS A 103 7.07 25.77 14.77
C HIS A 103 7.20 24.70 13.66
N VAL A 104 6.09 24.16 13.14
CA VAL A 104 6.16 23.22 12.01
C VAL A 104 6.55 23.98 10.74
N THR A 105 7.68 23.57 10.14
CA THR A 105 8.14 24.11 8.87
C THR A 105 8.04 23.07 7.77
N ARG A 106 8.07 23.52 6.53
CA ARG A 106 8.11 22.66 5.34
C ARG A 106 9.28 21.69 5.40
N GLU A 107 10.46 22.17 5.72
CA GLU A 107 11.71 21.39 5.80
C GLU A 107 11.63 20.33 6.90
N MET A 108 11.06 20.68 8.05
CA MET A 108 10.82 19.73 9.14
C MET A 108 9.93 18.57 8.67
N ILE A 109 8.84 18.85 7.95
CA ILE A 109 7.95 17.83 7.42
C ILE A 109 8.70 16.89 6.46
N PHE A 110 9.53 17.41 5.55
CA PHE A 110 10.30 16.60 4.62
C PHE A 110 11.33 15.71 5.33
N ILE A 111 12.06 16.24 6.33
CA ILE A 111 13.01 15.47 7.12
C ILE A 111 12.28 14.34 7.87
N LEU A 112 11.16 14.65 8.50
CA LEU A 112 10.39 13.65 9.25
C LEU A 112 9.74 12.61 8.34
N ALA A 113 9.31 12.99 7.14
CA ALA A 113 8.81 12.05 6.12
C ALA A 113 9.92 11.10 5.64
N PHE A 114 11.14 11.60 5.42
CA PHE A 114 12.30 10.76 5.09
C PHE A 114 12.59 9.74 6.19
N LEU A 115 12.62 10.18 7.44
CA LEU A 115 12.86 9.31 8.60
C LEU A 115 11.72 8.29 8.78
N LEU A 116 10.46 8.68 8.51
CA LEU A 116 9.31 7.79 8.53
C LEU A 116 9.45 6.69 7.47
N GLY A 117 9.82 7.07 6.25
CA GLY A 117 10.12 6.14 5.16
C GLY A 117 11.27 5.19 5.49
N ALA A 118 12.33 5.68 6.12
CA ALA A 118 13.45 4.88 6.59
C ALA A 118 12.99 3.83 7.64
N ALA A 119 12.27 4.26 8.67
CA ALA A 119 11.74 3.36 9.69
C ALA A 119 10.87 2.24 9.06
N ARG A 120 9.95 2.59 8.15
CA ARG A 120 9.09 1.63 7.48
C ARG A 120 9.84 0.66 6.57
N SER A 121 10.92 1.10 5.95
CA SER A 121 11.74 0.25 5.08
C SER A 121 12.34 -0.94 5.84
N PHE A 122 12.70 -0.77 7.10
CA PHE A 122 13.21 -1.84 7.96
C PHE A 122 12.08 -2.60 8.68
N GLU A 123 11.01 -1.92 9.09
CA GLU A 123 9.92 -2.52 9.85
C GLU A 123 9.15 -3.57 9.05
N MET A 124 8.78 -3.29 7.80
CA MET A 124 7.94 -4.17 6.98
C MET A 124 8.55 -5.57 6.79
N PRO A 125 9.79 -5.73 6.27
CA PRO A 125 10.38 -7.06 6.10
C PRO A 125 10.63 -7.75 7.43
N THR A 126 10.98 -7.01 8.47
CA THR A 126 11.23 -7.53 9.81
C THR A 126 9.96 -8.13 10.43
N THR A 127 8.84 -7.44 10.36
CA THR A 127 7.55 -7.93 10.89
C THR A 127 6.98 -9.10 10.09
N GLN A 128 7.16 -9.11 8.75
CA GLN A 128 6.78 -10.25 7.92
C GLN A 128 7.60 -11.49 8.28
N ALA A 129 8.90 -11.33 8.53
CA ALA A 129 9.79 -12.43 8.92
C ALA A 129 9.57 -12.91 10.37
N LEU A 130 8.94 -12.08 11.22
CA LEU A 130 8.66 -12.41 12.61
C LEU A 130 7.46 -13.37 12.75
N LEU A 131 6.43 -13.24 11.93
CA LEU A 131 5.19 -14.01 12.03
C LEU A 131 5.40 -15.55 12.05
N PRO A 132 6.23 -16.16 11.15
CA PRO A 132 6.47 -17.60 11.19
C PRO A 132 7.18 -18.09 12.44
N SER A 133 7.91 -17.22 13.15
CA SER A 133 8.63 -17.59 14.38
C SER A 133 7.74 -17.53 15.63
N ILE A 134 6.58 -16.88 15.55
CA ILE A 134 5.67 -16.70 16.69
C ILE A 134 4.57 -17.75 16.69
N VAL A 135 4.13 -18.22 15.51
CA VAL A 135 2.93 -19.04 15.36
C VAL A 135 3.32 -20.48 14.94
N PRO A 136 2.69 -21.51 15.53
CA PRO A 136 2.85 -22.89 15.06
C PRO A 136 2.44 -23.03 13.58
N SER A 137 3.11 -23.95 12.84
CA SER A 137 2.87 -24.15 11.40
C SER A 137 1.42 -24.46 11.06
N ALA A 138 0.71 -25.22 11.91
CA ALA A 138 -0.71 -25.54 11.72
C ALA A 138 -1.65 -24.33 11.76
N LEU A 139 -1.28 -23.25 12.47
CA LEU A 139 -2.06 -22.02 12.57
C LEU A 139 -1.58 -20.91 11.61
N PHE A 140 -0.47 -21.13 10.92
CA PHE A 140 0.19 -20.10 10.11
C PHE A 140 -0.71 -19.50 9.03
N PRO A 141 -1.48 -20.28 8.22
CA PRO A 141 -2.39 -19.68 7.22
C PRO A 141 -3.44 -18.76 7.84
N ARG A 142 -4.01 -19.16 8.99
CA ARG A 142 -4.99 -18.35 9.73
C ARG A 142 -4.35 -17.08 10.30
N ALA A 143 -3.11 -17.18 10.78
CA ALA A 143 -2.37 -16.03 11.31
C ALA A 143 -2.04 -15.02 10.22
N VAL A 144 -1.65 -15.47 9.02
CA VAL A 144 -1.43 -14.60 7.86
C VAL A 144 -2.73 -13.89 7.48
N ALA A 145 -3.84 -14.62 7.36
CA ALA A 145 -5.14 -14.02 7.04
C ALA A 145 -5.56 -12.96 8.08
N ALA A 146 -5.42 -13.25 9.38
CA ALA A 146 -5.74 -12.31 10.43
C ALA A 146 -4.82 -11.07 10.43
N ALA A 147 -3.52 -11.23 10.13
CA ALA A 147 -2.59 -10.12 10.01
C ALA A 147 -2.91 -9.21 8.79
N GLN A 148 -3.34 -9.79 7.69
CA GLN A 148 -3.78 -9.02 6.51
C GLN A 148 -5.12 -8.31 6.76
N SER A 149 -6.06 -8.95 7.44
CA SER A 149 -7.31 -8.30 7.85
C SER A 149 -7.07 -7.11 8.76
N ALA A 150 -6.12 -7.22 9.70
CA ALA A 150 -5.69 -6.11 10.56
C ALA A 150 -5.16 -4.92 9.74
N GLN A 151 -4.27 -5.19 8.78
CA GLN A 151 -3.72 -4.18 7.90
C GLN A 151 -4.81 -3.49 7.07
N GLN A 152 -5.73 -4.27 6.49
CA GLN A 152 -6.83 -3.75 5.69
C GLN A 152 -7.79 -2.90 6.53
N SER A 153 -8.14 -3.35 7.74
CA SER A 153 -8.99 -2.58 8.66
C SER A 153 -8.35 -1.23 9.02
N ALA A 154 -7.05 -1.22 9.29
CA ALA A 154 -6.31 0.02 9.56
C ALA A 154 -6.34 0.96 8.34
N THR A 155 -6.16 0.43 7.13
CA THR A 155 -6.19 1.23 5.89
C THR A 155 -7.55 1.88 5.62
N ILE A 156 -8.63 1.25 6.08
CA ILE A 156 -10.01 1.79 5.93
C ILE A 156 -10.33 2.79 7.04
N VAL A 157 -10.11 2.39 8.29
CA VAL A 157 -10.61 3.14 9.45
C VAL A 157 -9.68 4.29 9.86
N ALA A 158 -8.38 4.06 9.80
CA ALA A 158 -7.43 5.01 10.38
C ALA A 158 -7.33 6.34 9.60
N PRO A 159 -7.40 6.41 8.26
CA PRO A 159 -7.43 7.70 7.57
C PRO A 159 -8.66 8.53 7.97
N ALA A 160 -9.84 7.91 8.07
CA ALA A 160 -11.06 8.58 8.49
C ALA A 160 -10.94 9.12 9.92
N LEU A 161 -10.41 8.31 10.86
CA LEU A 161 -10.13 8.75 12.22
C LEU A 161 -9.09 9.87 12.25
N GLY A 162 -8.02 9.75 11.47
CA GLY A 162 -6.99 10.78 11.37
C GLY A 162 -7.54 12.12 10.89
N GLY A 163 -8.34 12.11 9.84
CA GLY A 163 -9.00 13.32 9.33
C GLY A 163 -10.01 13.90 10.31
N LEU A 164 -10.79 13.05 10.99
CA LEU A 164 -11.74 13.49 12.01
C LEU A 164 -11.04 14.14 13.21
N LEU A 165 -9.98 13.51 13.72
CA LEU A 165 -9.20 14.05 14.83
C LEU A 165 -8.48 15.34 14.43
N TYR A 166 -7.99 15.42 13.20
CA TYR A 166 -7.36 16.65 12.70
C TYR A 166 -8.33 17.84 12.64
N ALA A 167 -9.63 17.60 12.47
CA ALA A 167 -10.64 18.67 12.48
C ALA A 167 -10.71 19.41 13.85
N PHE A 168 -10.27 18.77 14.95
CA PHE A 168 -10.14 19.39 16.27
C PHE A 168 -8.77 20.05 16.48
N GLY A 169 -7.85 19.92 15.53
CA GLY A 169 -6.48 20.43 15.56
C GLY A 169 -5.43 19.34 15.33
N SER A 170 -4.27 19.75 14.83
CA SER A 170 -3.17 18.84 14.48
C SER A 170 -2.65 18.01 15.69
N VAL A 171 -2.62 18.60 16.89
CA VAL A 171 -2.18 17.92 18.12
C VAL A 171 -3.08 16.72 18.45
N TRP A 172 -4.40 16.83 18.16
CA TRP A 172 -5.37 15.78 18.41
C TRP A 172 -5.21 14.54 17.51
N VAL A 173 -4.47 14.63 16.42
CA VAL A 173 -4.11 13.46 15.61
C VAL A 173 -2.71 12.96 15.95
N TYR A 174 -1.75 13.85 16.15
CA TYR A 174 -0.38 13.44 16.44
C TYR A 174 -0.25 12.79 17.83
N GLY A 175 -0.93 13.31 18.86
CA GLY A 175 -0.91 12.77 20.23
C GLY A 175 -1.33 11.29 20.30
N PRO A 176 -2.54 10.92 19.86
CA PRO A 176 -2.96 9.52 19.78
C PRO A 176 -2.03 8.66 18.91
N THR A 177 -1.46 9.22 17.85
CA THR A 177 -0.51 8.48 16.99
C THR A 177 0.77 8.11 17.76
N VAL A 178 1.31 9.02 18.59
CA VAL A 178 2.41 8.70 19.52
C VAL A 178 2.03 7.53 20.42
N LEU A 179 0.84 7.57 21.02
CA LEU A 179 0.38 6.51 21.93
C LEU A 179 0.27 5.16 21.19
N LEU A 180 -0.28 5.13 19.97
CA LEU A 180 -0.37 3.91 19.16
C LEU A 180 1.01 3.30 18.90
N TYR A 181 2.01 4.10 18.54
CA TYR A 181 3.37 3.60 18.30
C TYR A 181 4.07 3.15 19.59
N VAL A 182 3.89 3.85 20.70
CA VAL A 182 4.43 3.45 22.00
C VAL A 182 3.83 2.12 22.46
N ILE A 183 2.52 1.93 22.33
CA ILE A 183 1.86 0.65 22.63
C ILE A 183 2.37 -0.43 21.70
N ALA A 184 2.48 -0.18 20.40
CA ALA A 184 3.02 -1.14 19.44
C ALA A 184 4.45 -1.56 19.80
N CYS A 185 5.31 -0.61 20.12
CA CYS A 185 6.69 -0.85 20.55
C CYS A 185 6.76 -1.74 21.81
N THR A 186 5.96 -1.43 22.83
CA THR A 186 5.93 -2.21 24.08
C THR A 186 5.42 -3.64 23.84
N LEU A 187 4.39 -3.80 23.03
CA LEU A 187 3.88 -5.12 22.64
C LEU A 187 4.94 -5.93 21.89
N MET A 188 5.68 -5.29 20.99
CA MET A 188 6.72 -5.95 20.18
C MET A 188 7.91 -6.40 21.04
N LEU A 189 8.35 -5.60 22.01
CA LEU A 189 9.42 -5.94 22.93
C LEU A 189 9.07 -7.10 23.86
N ASN A 190 7.78 -7.23 24.22
CA ASN A 190 7.28 -8.30 25.11
C ASN A 190 7.03 -9.64 24.38
N LEU A 191 7.28 -9.72 23.08
CA LEU A 191 7.18 -11.00 22.36
C LEU A 191 8.29 -11.98 22.80
N PRO A 192 8.02 -13.31 22.85
CA PRO A 192 9.03 -14.29 23.19
C PRO A 192 10.18 -14.33 22.19
N ALA A 193 11.40 -14.42 22.68
CA ALA A 193 12.61 -14.51 21.86
C ALA A 193 12.72 -15.90 21.23
N ARG A 194 12.17 -16.12 20.05
CA ARG A 194 12.49 -17.27 19.22
C ARG A 194 13.28 -16.78 17.99
N GLN A 195 14.58 -16.97 18.04
CA GLN A 195 15.43 -16.83 16.85
C GLN A 195 15.40 -18.16 16.10
N THR A 196 14.61 -18.25 15.06
CA THR A 196 14.79 -19.31 14.07
C THR A 196 15.60 -18.69 12.93
N PRO A 197 16.84 -19.11 12.70
CA PRO A 197 17.60 -18.66 11.54
C PRO A 197 16.86 -19.17 10.29
N LEU A 198 16.16 -18.30 9.60
CA LEU A 198 15.67 -18.61 8.26
C LEU A 198 16.87 -18.47 7.33
N ASN A 199 17.46 -19.59 6.96
CA ASN A 199 18.49 -19.68 5.95
C ASN A 199 17.87 -19.43 4.56
N LYS A 200 17.32 -18.23 4.34
CA LYS A 200 16.87 -17.78 3.02
C LYS A 200 18.09 -17.18 2.34
N GLY A 201 18.42 -17.73 1.16
CA GLY A 201 19.49 -17.20 0.33
C GLY A 201 19.37 -15.67 0.20
N LYS A 202 20.50 -14.98 0.31
CA LYS A 202 20.57 -13.50 0.27
C LYS A 202 19.86 -12.99 -0.98
N ALA A 203 18.98 -12.01 -0.79
CA ALA A 203 18.49 -11.22 -1.91
C ALA A 203 19.68 -10.47 -2.51
N THR A 204 20.15 -10.93 -3.67
CA THR A 204 21.25 -10.34 -4.41
C THR A 204 20.69 -9.59 -5.61
N LEU A 205 21.45 -8.62 -6.13
CA LEU A 205 21.12 -7.96 -7.41
C LEU A 205 20.88 -8.98 -8.52
N ASP A 206 21.68 -10.07 -8.55
CA ASP A 206 21.53 -11.14 -9.53
C ASP A 206 20.17 -11.85 -9.39
N SER A 207 19.66 -12.02 -8.16
CA SER A 207 18.35 -12.63 -7.94
C SER A 207 17.20 -11.74 -8.43
N LEU A 208 17.33 -10.41 -8.29
CA LEU A 208 16.37 -9.44 -8.83
C LEU A 208 16.44 -9.40 -10.35
N LEU A 209 17.64 -9.35 -10.92
CA LEU A 209 17.82 -9.38 -12.38
C LEU A 209 17.32 -10.66 -13.00
N ALA A 210 17.45 -11.81 -12.31
CA ALA A 210 16.85 -13.07 -12.75
C ALA A 210 15.32 -12.99 -12.76
N GLY A 211 14.69 -12.36 -11.75
CA GLY A 211 13.24 -12.10 -11.71
C GLY A 211 12.79 -11.21 -12.88
N ILE A 212 13.50 -10.12 -13.16
CA ILE A 212 13.22 -9.21 -14.28
C ILE A 212 13.35 -9.95 -15.62
N ARG A 213 14.41 -10.74 -15.80
CA ARG A 213 14.62 -11.54 -17.02
C ARG A 213 13.49 -12.54 -17.24
N PHE A 214 13.03 -13.21 -16.16
CA PHE A 214 11.91 -14.12 -16.23
C PHE A 214 10.62 -13.40 -16.63
N ILE A 215 10.29 -12.26 -16.01
CA ILE A 215 9.10 -11.46 -16.35
C ILE A 215 9.15 -11.05 -17.84
N ARG A 216 10.31 -10.58 -18.32
CA ARG A 216 10.48 -10.19 -19.74
C ARG A 216 10.34 -11.35 -20.72
N SER A 217 10.64 -12.58 -20.31
CA SER A 217 10.45 -13.78 -21.15
C SER A 217 9.02 -14.27 -21.24
N ARG A 218 8.10 -13.71 -20.42
CA ARG A 218 6.69 -14.10 -20.34
C ARG A 218 5.80 -12.91 -20.68
N PRO A 219 5.33 -12.78 -21.94
CA PRO A 219 4.56 -11.62 -22.40
C PRO A 219 3.31 -11.33 -21.57
N ASP A 220 2.59 -12.37 -21.12
CA ASP A 220 1.36 -12.21 -20.34
C ASP A 220 1.64 -11.63 -18.94
N ILE A 221 2.70 -12.11 -18.27
CA ILE A 221 3.14 -11.60 -16.97
C ILE A 221 3.66 -10.16 -17.12
N LEU A 222 4.48 -9.93 -18.14
CA LEU A 222 5.01 -8.59 -18.44
C LEU A 222 3.86 -7.61 -18.74
N GLY A 223 2.90 -8.03 -19.58
CA GLY A 223 1.72 -7.23 -19.92
C GLY A 223 0.90 -6.88 -18.69
N ALA A 224 0.62 -7.86 -17.82
CA ALA A 224 -0.19 -7.64 -16.62
C ALA A 224 0.50 -6.72 -15.60
N ILE A 225 1.81 -6.92 -15.33
CA ILE A 225 2.57 -6.10 -14.38
C ILE A 225 2.77 -4.68 -14.92
N SER A 226 3.11 -4.53 -16.21
CA SER A 226 3.35 -3.22 -16.81
C SER A 226 2.07 -2.43 -17.03
N LEU A 227 0.93 -3.09 -17.33
CA LEU A 227 -0.38 -2.42 -17.40
C LEU A 227 -0.68 -1.69 -16.09
N ASP A 228 -0.56 -2.38 -14.96
CA ASP A 228 -0.80 -1.82 -13.65
C ASP A 228 0.20 -0.70 -13.31
N LEU A 229 1.49 -0.94 -13.59
CA LEU A 229 2.53 0.05 -13.34
C LEU A 229 2.20 1.39 -14.01
N PHE A 230 1.88 1.38 -15.30
CA PHE A 230 1.58 2.60 -16.04
C PHE A 230 0.20 3.17 -15.72
N ALA A 231 -0.81 2.33 -15.46
CA ALA A 231 -2.14 2.78 -15.07
C ALA A 231 -2.12 3.52 -13.73
N VAL A 232 -1.40 2.97 -12.74
CA VAL A 232 -1.26 3.57 -11.41
C VAL A 232 -0.32 4.79 -11.44
N LEU A 233 0.77 4.72 -12.23
CA LEU A 233 1.70 5.83 -12.40
C LEU A 233 0.99 7.09 -12.89
N LEU A 234 0.09 6.95 -13.86
CA LEU A 234 -0.67 8.07 -14.42
C LEU A 234 -1.92 8.40 -13.61
N GLY A 235 -2.54 7.39 -12.96
CA GLY A 235 -3.77 7.55 -12.19
C GLY A 235 -3.59 7.98 -10.73
N GLY A 236 -2.42 8.47 -10.33
CA GLY A 236 -2.02 8.74 -8.93
C GLY A 236 -2.75 9.90 -8.22
N ALA A 237 -4.06 10.05 -8.43
CA ALA A 237 -4.89 11.13 -7.87
C ALA A 237 -4.88 11.23 -6.32
N THR A 238 -4.41 10.18 -5.61
CA THR A 238 -4.43 10.13 -4.14
C THR A 238 -3.55 11.18 -3.47
N ALA A 239 -2.44 11.59 -4.10
CA ALA A 239 -1.59 12.68 -3.60
C ALA A 239 -2.31 14.03 -3.58
N LEU A 240 -3.29 14.22 -4.47
CA LEU A 240 -4.02 15.48 -4.64
C LEU A 240 -5.29 15.57 -3.77
N LEU A 241 -5.64 14.50 -3.02
CA LEU A 241 -6.81 14.49 -2.15
C LEU A 241 -6.86 15.65 -1.15
N PRO A 242 -5.73 16.12 -0.54
CA PRO A 242 -5.75 17.30 0.33
C PRO A 242 -6.26 18.56 -0.40
N VAL A 243 -5.88 18.76 -1.67
CA VAL A 243 -6.33 19.88 -2.51
C VAL A 243 -7.82 19.78 -2.77
N PHE A 244 -8.29 18.58 -3.18
CA PHE A 244 -9.73 18.35 -3.40
C PHE A 244 -10.53 18.62 -2.13
N ALA A 245 -10.10 18.10 -0.98
CA ALA A 245 -10.84 18.27 0.27
C ALA A 245 -10.86 19.73 0.75
N LYS A 246 -9.76 20.49 0.53
CA LYS A 246 -9.64 21.88 1.00
C LYS A 246 -10.28 22.88 0.06
N ASP A 247 -9.95 22.83 -1.26
CA ASP A 247 -10.21 23.92 -2.19
C ASP A 247 -11.38 23.63 -3.16
N ILE A 248 -11.67 22.36 -3.46
CA ILE A 248 -12.70 21.98 -4.44
C ILE A 248 -13.98 21.52 -3.74
N LEU A 249 -13.87 20.58 -2.80
CA LEU A 249 -15.02 20.01 -2.09
C LEU A 249 -15.35 20.75 -0.80
N LEU A 250 -14.45 21.60 -0.30
CA LEU A 250 -14.60 22.46 0.87
C LEU A 250 -15.02 21.70 2.15
N THR A 251 -14.56 20.47 2.31
CA THR A 251 -14.95 19.59 3.42
C THR A 251 -13.96 19.62 4.58
N GLY A 252 -12.76 20.13 4.37
CA GLY A 252 -11.73 20.13 5.39
C GLY A 252 -11.08 18.76 5.65
N PRO A 253 -10.37 18.61 6.79
CA PRO A 253 -9.57 17.42 7.06
C PRO A 253 -10.41 16.14 7.28
N TRP A 254 -11.64 16.24 7.82
CA TRP A 254 -12.50 15.07 7.96
C TRP A 254 -12.90 14.47 6.61
N GLY A 255 -13.17 15.35 5.63
CA GLY A 255 -13.48 14.92 4.27
C GLY A 255 -12.27 14.25 3.60
N LEU A 256 -11.05 14.79 3.80
CA LEU A 256 -9.83 14.13 3.34
C LEU A 256 -9.69 12.71 3.90
N GLY A 257 -9.94 12.52 5.21
CA GLY A 257 -9.88 11.21 5.84
C GLY A 257 -10.83 10.21 5.19
N LEU A 258 -12.08 10.60 4.92
CA LEU A 258 -13.08 9.76 4.25
C LEU A 258 -12.71 9.48 2.79
N LEU A 259 -12.28 10.49 2.02
CA LEU A 259 -11.85 10.32 0.64
C LEU A 259 -10.66 9.34 0.55
N ARG A 260 -9.73 9.39 1.49
CA ARG A 260 -8.57 8.49 1.54
C ARG A 260 -8.94 7.06 1.94
N SER A 261 -10.01 6.88 2.72
CA SER A 261 -10.55 5.56 3.11
C SER A 261 -11.40 4.92 2.00
N ALA A 262 -12.01 5.70 1.14
CA ALA A 262 -12.99 5.25 0.16
C ALA A 262 -12.47 4.15 -0.81
N PRO A 263 -11.27 4.27 -1.41
CA PRO A 263 -10.73 3.21 -2.27
C PRO A 263 -10.56 1.88 -1.51
N ALA A 264 -10.12 1.93 -0.25
CA ALA A 264 -9.92 0.73 0.56
C ALA A 264 -11.25 0.04 0.92
N VAL A 265 -12.33 0.80 1.12
CA VAL A 265 -13.70 0.26 1.28
C VAL A 265 -14.13 -0.46 0.00
N GLY A 266 -13.93 0.15 -1.16
CA GLY A 266 -14.22 -0.46 -2.46
C GLY A 266 -13.44 -1.74 -2.70
N ALA A 267 -12.14 -1.72 -2.42
CA ALA A 267 -11.26 -2.86 -2.53
C ALA A 267 -11.69 -4.02 -1.60
N LEU A 268 -12.07 -3.73 -0.35
CA LEU A 268 -12.58 -4.74 0.58
C LEU A 268 -13.89 -5.35 0.08
N GLY A 269 -14.86 -4.52 -0.32
CA GLY A 269 -16.14 -5.00 -0.85
C GLY A 269 -15.94 -5.90 -2.06
N MET A 270 -15.08 -5.48 -3.01
CA MET A 270 -14.77 -6.26 -4.19
C MET A 270 -14.00 -7.54 -3.87
N SER A 271 -13.06 -7.52 -2.92
CA SER A 271 -12.34 -8.74 -2.52
C SER A 271 -13.27 -9.79 -1.92
N LEU A 272 -14.25 -9.37 -1.10
CA LEU A 272 -15.27 -10.27 -0.55
C LEU A 272 -16.20 -10.82 -1.65
N PHE A 273 -16.56 -9.98 -2.62
CA PHE A 273 -17.33 -10.41 -3.78
C PHE A 273 -16.57 -11.45 -4.61
N LEU A 274 -15.30 -11.20 -4.93
CA LEU A 274 -14.44 -12.12 -5.69
C LEU A 274 -14.15 -13.42 -4.93
N ALA A 275 -14.10 -13.39 -3.61
CA ALA A 275 -13.97 -14.60 -2.79
C ALA A 275 -15.20 -15.53 -2.92
N ARG A 276 -16.38 -14.95 -3.20
CA ARG A 276 -17.63 -15.72 -3.41
C ARG A 276 -17.87 -16.05 -4.89
N PHE A 277 -17.47 -15.15 -5.78
CA PHE A 277 -17.70 -15.23 -7.24
C PHE A 277 -16.36 -15.03 -7.94
N ALA A 278 -15.58 -16.12 -8.04
CA ALA A 278 -14.28 -16.07 -8.69
C ALA A 278 -14.41 -15.77 -10.20
N VAL A 279 -13.47 -15.00 -10.74
CA VAL A 279 -13.38 -14.75 -12.17
C VAL A 279 -12.74 -15.97 -12.83
N GLU A 280 -13.55 -16.84 -13.44
CA GLU A 280 -13.09 -18.08 -14.07
C GLU A 280 -12.89 -17.95 -15.58
N ARG A 281 -13.65 -17.07 -16.23
CA ARG A 281 -13.65 -16.90 -17.71
C ARG A 281 -13.46 -15.45 -18.13
N ASN A 282 -12.98 -15.27 -19.35
CA ASN A 282 -12.70 -13.95 -19.95
C ASN A 282 -11.78 -13.09 -19.08
N VAL A 283 -10.82 -13.71 -18.40
CA VAL A 283 -9.99 -13.09 -17.37
C VAL A 283 -9.25 -11.87 -17.89
N GLY A 284 -8.71 -11.93 -19.12
CA GLY A 284 -8.07 -10.80 -19.77
C GLY A 284 -9.02 -9.61 -19.97
N ARG A 285 -10.20 -9.85 -20.53
CA ARG A 285 -11.21 -8.80 -20.77
C ARG A 285 -11.66 -8.17 -19.45
N VAL A 286 -11.89 -8.98 -18.40
CA VAL A 286 -12.29 -8.47 -17.07
C VAL A 286 -11.20 -7.56 -16.51
N MET A 287 -9.92 -7.95 -16.60
CA MET A 287 -8.81 -7.14 -16.14
C MET A 287 -8.72 -5.79 -16.88
N PHE A 288 -8.75 -5.81 -18.22
CA PHE A 288 -8.70 -4.58 -19.00
C PHE A 288 -9.93 -3.69 -18.78
N THR A 289 -11.12 -4.28 -18.63
CA THR A 289 -12.34 -3.53 -18.29
C THR A 289 -12.20 -2.88 -16.91
N ALA A 290 -11.66 -3.59 -15.93
CA ALA A 290 -11.43 -3.05 -14.60
C ALA A 290 -10.47 -1.86 -14.62
N VAL A 291 -9.34 -1.95 -15.34
CA VAL A 291 -8.41 -0.82 -15.51
C VAL A 291 -9.07 0.33 -16.28
N GLY A 292 -9.91 0.05 -17.26
CA GLY A 292 -10.71 1.06 -17.95
C GLY A 292 -11.69 1.79 -17.01
N VAL A 293 -12.41 1.03 -16.16
CA VAL A 293 -13.30 1.59 -15.12
C VAL A 293 -12.50 2.46 -14.13
N PHE A 294 -11.31 2.01 -13.73
CA PHE A 294 -10.40 2.80 -12.89
C PHE A 294 -10.06 4.16 -13.55
N GLY A 295 -9.69 4.17 -14.83
CA GLY A 295 -9.41 5.41 -15.57
C GLY A 295 -10.62 6.33 -15.70
N VAL A 296 -11.81 5.79 -16.01
CA VAL A 296 -13.07 6.57 -16.07
C VAL A 296 -13.43 7.12 -14.70
N ALA A 297 -13.29 6.32 -13.63
CA ALA A 297 -13.54 6.77 -12.26
C ALA A 297 -12.56 7.90 -11.86
N THR A 298 -11.29 7.81 -12.26
CA THR A 298 -10.30 8.89 -12.04
C THR A 298 -10.74 10.18 -12.71
N ILE A 299 -11.22 10.15 -13.96
CA ILE A 299 -11.75 11.33 -14.66
C ILE A 299 -13.00 11.87 -13.96
N ALA A 300 -13.94 10.99 -13.60
CA ALA A 300 -15.17 11.38 -12.92
C ALA A 300 -14.88 12.02 -11.55
N PHE A 301 -13.89 11.50 -10.81
CA PHE A 301 -13.41 12.12 -9.57
C PHE A 301 -12.82 13.51 -9.83
N GLY A 302 -11.94 13.66 -10.84
CA GLY A 302 -11.28 14.92 -11.18
C GLY A 302 -12.28 16.04 -11.55
N LEU A 303 -13.39 15.68 -12.19
CA LEU A 303 -14.45 16.63 -12.60
C LEU A 303 -15.50 16.87 -11.51
N SER A 304 -15.45 16.12 -10.41
CA SER A 304 -16.46 16.19 -9.36
C SER A 304 -16.29 17.41 -8.48
N THR A 305 -17.41 18.08 -8.20
CA THR A 305 -17.54 19.16 -7.20
C THR A 305 -18.43 18.74 -6.02
N SER A 306 -18.97 17.50 -6.02
CA SER A 306 -19.80 16.97 -4.96
C SER A 306 -19.01 15.96 -4.10
N PHE A 307 -18.97 16.17 -2.80
CA PHE A 307 -18.26 15.29 -1.87
C PHE A 307 -18.79 13.84 -1.92
N TRP A 308 -20.09 13.65 -1.86
CA TRP A 308 -20.70 12.32 -1.84
C TRP A 308 -20.50 11.56 -3.16
N PHE A 309 -20.57 12.29 -4.28
CA PHE A 309 -20.26 11.72 -5.59
C PHE A 309 -18.78 11.33 -5.69
N SER A 310 -17.87 12.21 -5.26
CA SER A 310 -16.43 11.91 -5.20
C SER A 310 -16.15 10.67 -4.36
N LEU A 311 -16.78 10.55 -3.19
CA LEU A 311 -16.64 9.41 -2.30
C LEU A 311 -17.09 8.10 -2.98
N ALA A 312 -18.28 8.11 -3.61
CA ALA A 312 -18.81 6.96 -4.34
C ALA A 312 -17.90 6.54 -5.51
N VAL A 313 -17.39 7.51 -6.28
CA VAL A 313 -16.47 7.25 -7.38
C VAL A 313 -15.16 6.66 -6.90
N LEU A 314 -14.61 7.14 -5.79
CA LEU A 314 -13.39 6.57 -5.19
C LEU A 314 -13.60 5.14 -4.68
N VAL A 315 -14.79 4.80 -4.17
CA VAL A 315 -15.15 3.41 -3.83
C VAL A 315 -15.14 2.53 -5.09
N VAL A 316 -15.74 2.99 -6.19
CA VAL A 316 -15.72 2.28 -7.48
C VAL A 316 -14.29 2.12 -8.00
N LEU A 317 -13.46 3.16 -7.89
CA LEU A 317 -12.05 3.15 -8.27
C LEU A 317 -11.29 2.04 -7.52
N GLY A 318 -11.44 1.99 -6.20
CA GLY A 318 -10.78 0.96 -5.39
C GLY A 318 -11.31 -0.46 -5.65
N ALA A 319 -12.60 -0.61 -5.97
CA ALA A 319 -13.19 -1.89 -6.37
C ALA A 319 -12.61 -2.37 -7.71
N ALA A 320 -12.47 -1.46 -8.69
CA ALA A 320 -11.88 -1.75 -9.99
C ALA A 320 -10.40 -2.14 -9.89
N ASP A 321 -9.62 -1.40 -9.08
CA ASP A 321 -8.21 -1.71 -8.81
C ASP A 321 -8.05 -3.11 -8.19
N MET A 322 -8.91 -3.48 -7.24
CA MET A 322 -8.88 -4.81 -6.60
C MET A 322 -9.08 -5.94 -7.61
N ILE A 323 -9.95 -5.79 -8.61
CA ILE A 323 -10.13 -6.80 -9.67
C ILE A 323 -8.81 -7.01 -10.43
N SER A 324 -8.18 -5.92 -10.88
CA SER A 324 -6.89 -5.97 -11.58
C SER A 324 -5.80 -6.60 -10.72
N MET A 325 -5.73 -6.21 -9.44
CA MET A 325 -4.75 -6.73 -8.48
C MET A 325 -4.90 -8.25 -8.28
N VAL A 326 -6.12 -8.76 -8.09
CA VAL A 326 -6.37 -10.19 -7.87
C VAL A 326 -5.99 -10.99 -9.10
N ILE A 327 -6.38 -10.56 -10.30
CA ILE A 327 -6.07 -11.24 -11.55
C ILE A 327 -4.55 -11.28 -11.77
N ARG A 328 -3.88 -10.14 -11.63
CA ARG A 328 -2.42 -10.03 -11.78
C ARG A 328 -1.66 -10.89 -10.77
N ALA A 329 -2.05 -10.83 -9.49
CA ALA A 329 -1.43 -11.65 -8.45
C ALA A 329 -1.59 -13.15 -8.74
N SER A 330 -2.76 -13.56 -9.26
CA SER A 330 -3.01 -14.94 -9.66
C SER A 330 -2.13 -15.37 -10.84
N PHE A 331 -1.97 -14.54 -11.87
CA PHE A 331 -1.07 -14.83 -12.99
C PHE A 331 0.38 -14.99 -12.51
N VAL A 332 0.87 -14.05 -11.68
CA VAL A 332 2.23 -14.12 -11.14
C VAL A 332 2.45 -15.41 -10.34
N GLN A 333 1.46 -15.85 -9.56
CA GLN A 333 1.60 -17.05 -8.73
C GLN A 333 1.47 -18.34 -9.53
N LEU A 334 0.52 -18.43 -10.48
CA LEU A 334 0.22 -19.66 -11.20
C LEU A 334 1.20 -19.94 -12.34
N GLU A 335 1.72 -18.88 -13.00
CA GLU A 335 2.61 -19.04 -14.16
C GLU A 335 4.09 -18.97 -13.80
N THR A 336 4.42 -18.70 -12.53
CA THR A 336 5.81 -18.64 -12.07
C THR A 336 6.20 -19.98 -11.42
N PRO A 337 7.26 -20.66 -11.89
CA PRO A 337 7.81 -21.85 -11.24
C PRO A 337 8.18 -21.57 -9.78
N ASP A 338 8.07 -22.57 -8.92
CA ASP A 338 8.30 -22.44 -7.47
C ASP A 338 9.66 -21.84 -7.14
N GLU A 339 10.72 -22.20 -7.90
CA GLU A 339 12.09 -21.71 -7.73
C GLU A 339 12.23 -20.21 -8.03
N MET A 340 11.37 -19.66 -8.90
CA MET A 340 11.40 -18.26 -9.33
C MET A 340 10.35 -17.40 -8.60
N ARG A 341 9.35 -18.01 -7.96
CA ARG A 341 8.19 -17.31 -7.36
C ARG A 341 8.60 -16.20 -6.39
N GLY A 342 9.56 -16.46 -5.52
CA GLY A 342 10.07 -15.45 -4.59
C GLY A 342 10.74 -14.27 -5.27
N ARG A 343 11.52 -14.52 -6.35
CA ARG A 343 12.23 -13.48 -7.10
C ARG A 343 11.24 -12.61 -7.89
N VAL A 344 10.28 -13.23 -8.57
CA VAL A 344 9.23 -12.52 -9.33
C VAL A 344 8.34 -11.69 -8.40
N SER A 345 7.95 -12.25 -7.25
CA SER A 345 7.14 -11.52 -6.26
C SER A 345 7.90 -10.31 -5.68
N ALA A 346 9.21 -10.41 -5.45
CA ALA A 346 10.03 -9.30 -4.99
C ALA A 346 10.09 -8.16 -6.03
N VAL A 347 10.28 -8.51 -7.31
CA VAL A 347 10.27 -7.55 -8.43
C VAL A 347 8.89 -6.90 -8.57
N ASN A 348 7.81 -7.68 -8.53
CA ASN A 348 6.44 -7.17 -8.59
C ASN A 348 6.14 -6.20 -7.44
N GLY A 349 6.53 -6.55 -6.22
CA GLY A 349 6.36 -5.66 -5.06
C GLY A 349 7.15 -4.35 -5.17
N LEU A 350 8.35 -4.39 -5.76
CA LEU A 350 9.13 -3.19 -6.06
C LEU A 350 8.42 -2.31 -7.09
N PHE A 351 7.91 -2.90 -8.18
CA PHE A 351 7.18 -2.15 -9.21
C PHE A 351 5.90 -1.52 -8.67
N ILE A 352 5.11 -2.23 -7.87
CA ILE A 352 3.92 -1.68 -7.21
C ILE A 352 4.29 -0.49 -6.31
N GLY A 353 5.32 -0.66 -5.46
CA GLY A 353 5.77 0.43 -4.60
C GLY A 353 6.29 1.65 -5.36
N ALA A 354 7.07 1.42 -6.42
CA ALA A 354 7.59 2.48 -7.26
C ALA A 354 6.49 3.21 -8.05
N SER A 355 5.55 2.48 -8.67
CA SER A 355 4.46 3.10 -9.43
C SER A 355 3.57 3.98 -8.58
N ASN A 356 3.22 3.55 -7.37
CA ASN A 356 2.43 4.36 -6.44
C ASN A 356 3.13 5.68 -6.11
N GLN A 357 4.40 5.62 -5.68
CA GLN A 357 5.12 6.81 -5.21
C GLN A 357 5.53 7.75 -6.35
N LEU A 358 5.96 7.18 -7.48
CA LEU A 358 6.26 7.97 -8.67
C LEU A 358 4.98 8.57 -9.27
N GLY A 359 3.84 7.87 -9.17
CA GLY A 359 2.54 8.40 -9.59
C GLY A 359 2.07 9.55 -8.70
N GLU A 360 2.28 9.46 -7.39
CA GLU A 360 2.02 10.58 -6.47
C GLU A 360 2.87 11.81 -6.82
N PHE A 361 4.15 11.60 -7.11
CA PHE A 361 5.05 12.68 -7.53
C PHE A 361 4.66 13.25 -8.90
N GLU A 362 4.40 12.39 -9.89
CA GLU A 362 3.95 12.78 -11.23
C GLU A 362 2.67 13.62 -11.16
N SER A 363 1.68 13.17 -10.39
CA SER A 363 0.42 13.89 -10.20
C SER A 363 0.65 15.26 -9.54
N GLY A 364 1.55 15.35 -8.55
CA GLY A 364 1.93 16.62 -7.93
C GLY A 364 2.61 17.58 -8.91
N LEU A 365 3.52 17.07 -9.75
CA LEU A 365 4.24 17.83 -10.76
C LEU A 365 3.30 18.32 -11.87
N THR A 366 2.46 17.43 -12.39
CA THR A 366 1.48 17.74 -13.43
C THR A 366 0.44 18.74 -12.92
N ALA A 367 -0.01 18.59 -11.65
CA ALA A 367 -0.92 19.54 -11.04
C ALA A 367 -0.27 20.92 -10.79
N HIS A 368 1.01 20.97 -10.54
CA HIS A 368 1.75 22.24 -10.42
C HIS A 368 1.78 22.99 -11.75
N TRP A 369 1.91 22.29 -12.88
CA TRP A 369 1.98 22.93 -14.21
C TRP A 369 0.62 23.27 -14.82
N PHE A 370 -0.35 22.38 -14.69
CA PHE A 370 -1.62 22.45 -15.40
C PHE A 370 -2.83 22.70 -14.48
N GLY A 371 -2.63 22.67 -13.15
CA GLY A 371 -3.70 22.73 -12.17
C GLY A 371 -4.21 21.34 -11.75
N THR A 372 -4.85 21.27 -10.58
CA THR A 372 -5.24 20.01 -9.93
C THR A 372 -6.26 19.21 -10.75
N VAL A 373 -7.34 19.84 -11.20
CA VAL A 373 -8.39 19.15 -11.96
C VAL A 373 -7.88 18.65 -13.31
N PRO A 374 -7.20 19.47 -14.14
CA PRO A 374 -6.60 18.98 -15.38
C PRO A 374 -5.62 17.83 -15.16
N ALA A 375 -4.78 17.87 -14.12
CA ALA A 375 -3.83 16.79 -13.82
C ALA A 375 -4.52 15.45 -13.57
N VAL A 376 -5.56 15.43 -12.74
CA VAL A 376 -6.33 14.20 -12.46
C VAL A 376 -7.05 13.69 -13.72
N VAL A 377 -7.63 14.58 -14.50
CA VAL A 377 -8.31 14.22 -15.76
C VAL A 377 -7.31 13.67 -16.78
N MET A 378 -6.14 14.31 -16.93
CA MET A 378 -5.06 13.83 -17.81
C MET A 378 -4.55 12.46 -17.35
N GLY A 379 -4.40 12.23 -16.05
CA GLY A 379 -4.04 10.95 -15.47
C GLY A 379 -5.03 9.84 -15.82
N GLY A 380 -6.33 10.11 -15.67
CA GLY A 380 -7.39 9.17 -16.05
C GLY A 380 -7.42 8.89 -17.57
N ILE A 381 -7.25 9.93 -18.42
CA ILE A 381 -7.11 9.76 -19.87
C ILE A 381 -5.88 8.94 -20.19
N GLY A 382 -4.75 9.22 -19.56
CA GLY A 382 -3.51 8.46 -19.70
C GLY A 382 -3.71 6.98 -19.38
N THR A 383 -4.41 6.67 -18.29
CA THR A 383 -4.79 5.29 -17.93
C THR A 383 -5.62 4.61 -19.02
N LEU A 384 -6.59 5.31 -19.61
CA LEU A 384 -7.40 4.78 -20.73
C LEU A 384 -6.55 4.55 -21.99
N VAL A 385 -5.64 5.47 -22.31
CA VAL A 385 -4.71 5.33 -23.44
C VAL A 385 -3.78 4.14 -23.22
N VAL A 386 -3.23 3.97 -22.03
CA VAL A 386 -2.44 2.81 -21.65
C VAL A 386 -3.27 1.53 -21.83
N THR A 387 -4.49 1.48 -21.29
CA THR A 387 -5.39 0.33 -21.42
C THR A 387 -5.62 -0.05 -22.89
N GLY A 388 -5.98 0.91 -23.73
CA GLY A 388 -6.19 0.70 -25.16
C GLY A 388 -4.92 0.26 -25.92
N THR A 389 -3.78 0.81 -25.56
CA THR A 389 -2.48 0.46 -26.12
C THR A 389 -2.06 -0.95 -25.74
N TRP A 390 -2.24 -1.32 -24.46
CA TRP A 390 -1.88 -2.66 -23.96
C TRP A 390 -2.76 -3.77 -24.54
N ILE A 391 -4.04 -3.51 -24.81
CA ILE A 391 -4.91 -4.47 -25.55
C ILE A 391 -4.28 -4.82 -26.91
N LYS A 392 -3.66 -3.86 -27.60
CA LYS A 392 -3.01 -4.07 -28.89
C LYS A 392 -1.62 -4.68 -28.78
N LEU A 393 -0.84 -4.30 -27.75
CA LEU A 393 0.53 -4.80 -27.54
C LEU A 393 0.56 -6.22 -26.97
N PHE A 394 -0.45 -6.58 -26.15
CA PHE A 394 -0.54 -7.87 -25.47
C PHE A 394 -1.87 -8.58 -25.81
N PRO A 395 -2.09 -8.94 -27.09
CA PRO A 395 -3.37 -9.55 -27.51
C PRO A 395 -3.60 -10.93 -26.87
N THR A 396 -2.55 -11.67 -26.53
CA THR A 396 -2.63 -12.95 -25.80
C THR A 396 -3.23 -12.74 -24.41
N LEU A 397 -2.79 -11.73 -23.69
CA LEU A 397 -3.33 -11.35 -22.39
C LEU A 397 -4.77 -10.83 -22.49
N ALA A 398 -5.07 -10.00 -23.49
CA ALA A 398 -6.42 -9.43 -23.69
C ALA A 398 -7.46 -10.49 -24.02
N ASN A 399 -7.09 -11.52 -24.77
CA ASN A 399 -7.97 -12.64 -25.18
C ASN A 399 -7.88 -13.83 -24.22
N ARG A 400 -7.17 -13.71 -23.10
CA ARG A 400 -7.01 -14.78 -22.10
C ARG A 400 -8.36 -15.14 -21.50
N ASP A 401 -8.80 -16.39 -21.69
CA ASP A 401 -10.09 -16.87 -21.15
C ASP A 401 -9.96 -17.31 -19.69
N ARG A 402 -8.92 -18.10 -19.35
CA ARG A 402 -8.75 -18.70 -18.02
C ARG A 402 -7.46 -18.26 -17.33
N MET A 403 -7.45 -18.24 -15.99
CA MET A 403 -6.25 -17.92 -15.21
C MET A 403 -5.12 -18.93 -15.40
N HIS A 404 -5.44 -20.22 -15.54
CA HIS A 404 -4.48 -21.29 -15.77
C HIS A 404 -4.86 -22.07 -17.03
N VAL A 405 -3.91 -22.25 -17.93
CA VAL A 405 -4.08 -23.19 -19.07
C VAL A 405 -3.46 -24.51 -18.63
N PRO A 406 -4.23 -25.60 -18.57
CA PRO A 406 -3.67 -26.92 -18.32
C PRO A 406 -2.58 -27.24 -19.34
N VAL A 407 -1.48 -27.86 -18.91
CA VAL A 407 -0.30 -28.16 -19.73
C VAL A 407 -0.64 -29.08 -20.94
N GLU A 408 -1.78 -29.74 -20.90
CA GLU A 408 -2.25 -30.61 -21.98
C GLU A 408 -2.78 -29.85 -23.21
N GLU A 409 -3.30 -28.64 -23.08
CA GLU A 409 -3.82 -27.84 -24.21
C GLU A 409 -2.73 -27.00 -24.92
N ALA A 410 -1.53 -26.90 -24.36
CA ALA A 410 -0.43 -26.13 -24.94
C ALA A 410 0.39 -26.89 -25.99
N LYS A 411 -0.01 -28.11 -26.36
CA LYS A 411 0.69 -28.98 -27.34
C LYS A 411 -0.09 -29.22 -28.65
N VAL A 412 -1.11 -28.43 -28.94
CA VAL A 412 -1.83 -28.50 -30.22
C VAL A 412 -1.58 -27.28 -31.08
#